data_17255b0a43cb1e7dca5c8846b500d0de
#
_entry.id   17255b0a43cb1e7dca5c8846b500d0de
#
_cell.length_a   1.000
_cell.length_b   1.000
_cell.length_c   1.000
_cell.angle_alpha   90.00
_cell.angle_beta   90.00
_cell.angle_gamma   90.00
#
_symmetry.space_group_name_H-M   'P 1'
#
loop_
_entity.id
_entity.type
_entity.pdbx_description
1 polymer ?
#
loop_
_entity_poly.entity_id
_entity_poly.type
_entity_poly.pdbx_seq_one_letter_code
_entity_poly.pdbx_strand_id
1 'polypeptide(L)'
;MRNISFSVLILSLFCSTLDAFSARTLPYCIGADISWVQQQEDKGLIYTDKGERKDVLTILTDNGFNWIRLRLFVDPAAAKGYSKEGYCNLEHTLAMAKRIKAAGMKFLLDFHYSDTWADPGKQFTPSSWESLKGKALEDKIYNYTKEVLVRFKKEGVSPDMVQIGNEINHGMVWPGGKTDSTLVPLSNLLRRAGEAVRAVNPKTQIMVHIACGGQNKESVWFLDRILKNGVKFDIIGESYYPEYHGTLEDLKNNLTDLIARYHKPIVVVEYQVFRKEVNEIVLNLPDKKGFGTFIWESTSPRWGSLFDKDGVTTEYMKLYPELAEKFKQRLK
;
A
#
# COMPACT_ATOMS: atom_id res chain seq x y z
N MET A 1 -76.72 -19.47 -11.64
CA MET A 1 -75.84 -18.48 -10.96
C MET A 1 -74.44 -19.02 -10.99
N ARG A 2 -73.55 -18.46 -11.85
CA ARG A 2 -72.16 -18.93 -12.05
C ARG A 2 -71.25 -18.03 -11.21
N ASN A 3 -70.60 -18.59 -10.22
CA ASN A 3 -69.56 -17.92 -9.45
C ASN A 3 -68.26 -17.88 -10.25
N ILE A 4 -67.78 -16.66 -10.54
CA ILE A 4 -66.51 -16.39 -11.20
C ILE A 4 -65.54 -16.06 -10.06
N SER A 5 -64.57 -16.95 -9.82
CA SER A 5 -63.45 -16.68 -8.91
C SER A 5 -62.39 -15.91 -9.66
N PHE A 6 -62.07 -14.73 -9.18
CA PHE A 6 -60.92 -13.93 -9.63
C PHE A 6 -59.68 -14.35 -8.81
N SER A 7 -58.74 -15.03 -9.49
CA SER A 7 -57.40 -15.26 -8.92
C SER A 7 -56.51 -14.01 -9.17
N VAL A 8 -56.16 -13.33 -8.13
CA VAL A 8 -55.18 -12.22 -8.19
C VAL A 8 -53.79 -12.81 -8.15
N LEU A 9 -53.09 -12.72 -9.27
CA LEU A 9 -51.67 -13.10 -9.38
C LEU A 9 -50.81 -11.93 -8.86
N ILE A 10 -50.25 -12.07 -7.65
CA ILE A 10 -49.30 -11.10 -7.11
C ILE A 10 -47.92 -11.40 -7.72
N LEU A 11 -47.52 -10.57 -8.67
CA LEU A 11 -46.19 -10.58 -9.26
C LEU A 11 -45.26 -9.81 -8.32
N SER A 12 -44.48 -10.53 -7.47
CA SER A 12 -43.47 -9.94 -6.66
C SER A 12 -42.28 -9.57 -7.54
N LEU A 13 -42.16 -8.28 -7.87
CA LEU A 13 -40.93 -7.71 -8.43
C LEU A 13 -39.83 -7.75 -7.34
N PHE A 14 -38.93 -8.71 -7.46
CA PHE A 14 -37.64 -8.64 -6.79
C PHE A 14 -36.84 -7.52 -7.47
N CYS A 15 -36.93 -6.30 -6.91
CA CYS A 15 -36.03 -5.21 -7.24
C CYS A 15 -34.66 -5.53 -6.58
N SER A 16 -33.80 -6.21 -7.30
CA SER A 16 -32.39 -6.32 -6.90
C SER A 16 -31.80 -4.93 -7.03
N THR A 17 -31.71 -4.23 -5.91
CA THR A 17 -30.86 -3.06 -5.78
C THR A 17 -29.42 -3.52 -5.93
N LEU A 18 -28.92 -3.46 -7.14
CA LEU A 18 -27.48 -3.37 -7.39
C LEU A 18 -27.04 -2.08 -6.70
N ASP A 19 -26.50 -2.21 -5.50
CA ASP A 19 -25.69 -1.17 -4.91
C ASP A 19 -24.53 -0.92 -5.87
N ALA A 20 -24.75 0.00 -6.80
CA ALA A 20 -23.68 0.64 -7.54
C ALA A 20 -22.84 1.40 -6.51
N PHE A 21 -21.85 0.70 -5.94
CA PHE A 21 -20.77 1.31 -5.20
C PHE A 21 -20.12 2.29 -6.17
N SER A 22 -20.56 3.55 -6.12
CA SER A 22 -19.92 4.63 -6.84
C SER A 22 -18.47 4.61 -6.39
N ALA A 23 -17.62 3.99 -7.19
CA ALA A 23 -16.18 4.06 -7.02
C ALA A 23 -15.85 5.56 -7.04
N ARG A 24 -15.68 6.17 -5.86
CA ARG A 24 -15.01 7.46 -5.78
C ARG A 24 -13.71 7.25 -6.53
N THR A 25 -13.60 7.90 -7.66
CA THR A 25 -12.36 7.97 -8.43
C THR A 25 -11.33 8.63 -7.53
N LEU A 26 -10.57 7.81 -6.80
CA LEU A 26 -9.44 8.31 -6.05
C LEU A 26 -8.47 8.96 -7.06
N PRO A 27 -7.87 10.10 -6.73
CA PRO A 27 -6.90 10.71 -7.62
C PRO A 27 -5.71 9.77 -7.79
N TYR A 28 -5.15 9.73 -8.98
CA TYR A 28 -3.94 8.95 -9.28
C TYR A 28 -2.84 9.24 -8.26
N CYS A 29 -2.22 8.20 -7.71
CA CYS A 29 -1.17 8.35 -6.71
C CYS A 29 0.16 8.69 -7.40
N ILE A 30 0.67 9.87 -7.16
CA ILE A 30 2.08 10.20 -7.35
C ILE A 30 2.67 10.19 -5.94
N GLY A 31 3.19 9.05 -5.54
CA GLY A 31 3.57 8.76 -4.17
C GLY A 31 5.08 8.65 -3.95
N ALA A 32 5.48 8.90 -2.72
CA ALA A 32 6.85 8.71 -2.25
C ALA A 32 6.85 8.00 -0.88
N ASP A 33 7.73 6.98 -0.71
CA ASP A 33 8.08 6.49 0.61
C ASP A 33 9.13 7.43 1.22
N ILE A 34 8.82 7.99 2.38
CA ILE A 34 9.68 8.92 3.12
C ILE A 34 9.90 8.47 4.56
N SER A 35 9.80 7.18 4.83
CA SER A 35 9.89 6.65 6.20
C SER A 35 11.20 6.96 6.92
N TRP A 36 12.23 7.41 6.22
CA TRP A 36 13.53 7.80 6.80
C TRP A 36 13.67 9.28 7.18
N VAL A 37 12.70 10.11 6.80
CA VAL A 37 12.81 11.56 6.96
C VAL A 37 13.11 11.97 8.39
N GLN A 38 12.37 11.46 9.39
CA GLN A 38 12.63 11.83 10.79
C GLN A 38 14.06 11.48 11.24
N GLN A 39 14.51 10.26 10.89
CA GLN A 39 15.87 9.82 11.20
C GLN A 39 16.94 10.69 10.52
N GLN A 40 16.64 11.19 9.33
CA GLN A 40 17.54 12.09 8.58
C GLN A 40 17.55 13.51 9.18
N GLU A 41 16.37 14.04 9.48
CA GLU A 41 16.21 15.35 10.13
C GLU A 41 16.89 15.39 11.52
N ASP A 42 16.71 14.35 12.33
CA ASP A 42 17.34 14.22 13.65
C ASP A 42 18.87 14.14 13.58
N LYS A 43 19.41 13.66 12.44
CA LYS A 43 20.85 13.70 12.12
C LYS A 43 21.32 15.05 11.53
N GLY A 44 20.42 16.03 11.44
CA GLY A 44 20.73 17.37 10.96
C GLY A 44 20.61 17.56 9.45
N LEU A 45 20.05 16.59 8.69
CA LEU A 45 19.80 16.77 7.27
C LEU A 45 18.76 17.87 7.04
N ILE A 46 19.05 18.77 6.12
CA ILE A 46 18.20 19.89 5.73
C ILE A 46 17.82 19.70 4.25
N TYR A 47 16.53 19.70 3.96
CA TYR A 47 16.06 19.58 2.58
C TYR A 47 16.04 20.94 1.87
N THR A 48 16.46 20.91 0.58
CA THR A 48 16.57 22.11 -0.25
C THR A 48 16.02 21.84 -1.66
N ASP A 49 15.26 22.77 -2.18
CA ASP A 49 14.82 22.77 -3.58
C ASP A 49 15.14 24.10 -4.22
N LYS A 50 15.77 24.10 -5.39
CA LYS A 50 16.14 25.31 -6.16
C LYS A 50 16.92 26.35 -5.33
N GLY A 51 17.76 25.87 -4.38
CA GLY A 51 18.55 26.72 -3.51
C GLY A 51 17.80 27.23 -2.27
N GLU A 52 16.53 26.90 -2.10
CA GLU A 52 15.72 27.30 -0.94
C GLU A 52 15.54 26.14 0.04
N ARG A 53 15.78 26.41 1.34
CA ARG A 53 15.48 25.45 2.40
C ARG A 53 13.96 25.36 2.60
N LYS A 54 13.41 24.14 2.53
CA LYS A 54 11.98 23.88 2.73
C LYS A 54 11.75 22.58 3.51
N ASP A 55 10.57 22.45 4.11
CA ASP A 55 10.09 21.15 4.59
C ASP A 55 9.98 20.15 3.43
N VAL A 56 10.39 18.92 3.65
CA VAL A 56 10.39 17.87 2.60
C VAL A 56 9.01 17.63 1.99
N LEU A 57 7.94 17.71 2.78
CA LEU A 57 6.56 17.56 2.28
C LEU A 57 6.15 18.74 1.40
N THR A 58 6.61 19.95 1.71
CA THR A 58 6.42 21.12 0.85
C THR A 58 7.15 20.92 -0.48
N ILE A 59 8.41 20.46 -0.46
CA ILE A 59 9.16 20.17 -1.69
C ILE A 59 8.43 19.13 -2.54
N LEU A 60 7.99 18.04 -1.93
CA LEU A 60 7.26 16.98 -2.64
C LEU A 60 5.94 17.50 -3.24
N THR A 61 5.16 18.29 -2.48
CA THR A 61 3.91 18.88 -2.96
C THR A 61 4.14 19.86 -4.11
N ASP A 62 5.13 20.76 -3.98
CA ASP A 62 5.52 21.71 -5.04
C ASP A 62 5.93 21.00 -6.34
N ASN A 63 6.42 19.75 -6.23
CA ASN A 63 6.82 18.90 -7.36
C ASN A 63 5.75 17.87 -7.77
N GLY A 64 4.51 18.03 -7.33
CA GLY A 64 3.36 17.27 -7.84
C GLY A 64 3.06 15.95 -7.15
N PHE A 65 3.77 15.62 -6.06
CA PHE A 65 3.41 14.48 -5.22
C PHE A 65 2.13 14.77 -4.43
N ASN A 66 1.29 13.77 -4.29
CA ASN A 66 0.00 13.89 -3.60
C ASN A 66 -0.25 12.75 -2.59
N TRP A 67 0.64 11.77 -2.53
CA TRP A 67 0.59 10.65 -1.60
C TRP A 67 1.94 10.42 -0.93
N ILE A 68 1.87 10.01 0.33
CA ILE A 68 3.05 9.56 1.10
C ILE A 68 2.79 8.16 1.61
N ARG A 69 3.80 7.29 1.50
CA ARG A 69 3.85 5.97 2.12
C ARG A 69 4.78 6.01 3.32
N LEU A 70 4.33 5.42 4.42
CA LEU A 70 5.13 5.21 5.62
C LEU A 70 5.02 3.74 6.06
N ARG A 71 6.17 3.12 6.28
CA ARG A 71 6.24 1.80 6.90
C ARG A 71 6.07 1.89 8.42
N LEU A 72 5.53 0.82 8.98
CA LEU A 72 5.33 0.67 10.41
C LEU A 72 5.88 -0.68 10.88
N PHE A 73 6.85 -0.65 11.79
CA PHE A 73 7.33 -1.81 12.53
C PHE A 73 6.59 -1.96 13.86
N VAL A 74 6.57 -3.19 14.41
CA VAL A 74 5.88 -3.49 15.67
C VAL A 74 6.67 -2.94 16.87
N ASP A 75 7.92 -3.34 16.99
CA ASP A 75 8.88 -2.81 17.95
C ASP A 75 10.27 -2.69 17.30
N PRO A 76 10.53 -1.58 16.60
CA PRO A 76 11.82 -1.38 15.96
C PRO A 76 12.99 -1.23 16.96
N ALA A 77 12.73 -1.00 18.26
CA ALA A 77 13.75 -0.91 19.29
C ALA A 77 14.10 -2.26 19.92
N ALA A 78 13.40 -3.33 19.57
CA ALA A 78 13.71 -4.69 20.01
C ALA A 78 15.17 -5.08 19.69
N ALA A 79 15.71 -6.10 20.36
CA ALA A 79 17.11 -6.51 20.25
C ALA A 79 17.56 -6.78 18.78
N LYS A 80 16.65 -7.27 17.93
CA LYS A 80 16.87 -7.49 16.48
C LYS A 80 16.02 -6.53 15.63
N GLY A 81 15.57 -5.43 16.22
CA GLY A 81 14.74 -4.45 15.57
C GLY A 81 15.50 -3.54 14.61
N TYR A 82 14.75 -2.68 13.93
CA TYR A 82 15.26 -1.78 12.90
C TYR A 82 16.14 -0.64 13.46
N SER A 83 15.73 -0.04 14.58
CA SER A 83 16.38 1.16 15.14
C SER A 83 16.22 1.21 16.66
N LYS A 84 17.32 1.38 17.38
CA LYS A 84 17.31 1.53 18.83
C LYS A 84 16.56 2.79 19.30
N GLU A 85 16.51 3.83 18.45
CA GLU A 85 15.79 5.07 18.66
C GLU A 85 14.29 4.92 18.42
N GLY A 86 13.84 3.77 17.89
CA GLY A 86 12.44 3.46 17.65
C GLY A 86 11.86 4.08 16.37
N TYR A 87 12.67 4.53 15.43
CA TYR A 87 12.15 5.05 14.16
C TYR A 87 11.25 4.03 13.45
N CYS A 88 10.19 4.53 12.82
CA CYS A 88 9.13 3.73 12.21
C CYS A 88 8.29 2.91 13.22
N ASN A 89 8.30 3.23 14.51
CA ASN A 89 7.28 2.76 15.45
C ASN A 89 5.98 3.57 15.31
N LEU A 90 4.97 3.21 16.09
CA LEU A 90 3.67 3.88 16.06
C LEU A 90 3.77 5.40 16.31
N GLU A 91 4.54 5.84 17.30
CA GLU A 91 4.60 7.28 17.68
C GLU A 91 5.33 8.10 16.62
N HIS A 92 6.45 7.62 16.10
CA HIS A 92 7.16 8.29 14.99
C HIS A 92 6.30 8.34 13.73
N THR A 93 5.66 7.23 13.36
CA THR A 93 4.79 7.17 12.19
C THR A 93 3.56 8.07 12.34
N LEU A 94 3.00 8.16 13.55
CA LEU A 94 1.88 9.05 13.87
C LEU A 94 2.30 10.53 13.75
N ALA A 95 3.48 10.89 14.23
CA ALA A 95 4.01 12.26 14.11
C ALA A 95 4.18 12.65 12.63
N MET A 96 4.72 11.75 11.78
CA MET A 96 4.81 12.00 10.34
C MET A 96 3.44 12.08 9.68
N ALA A 97 2.48 11.24 10.07
CA ALA A 97 1.12 11.29 9.52
C ALA A 97 0.43 12.63 9.80
N LYS A 98 0.68 13.25 10.96
CA LYS A 98 0.19 14.60 11.26
C LYS A 98 0.76 15.65 10.29
N ARG A 99 2.07 15.58 10.01
CA ARG A 99 2.72 16.44 9.03
C ARG A 99 2.14 16.24 7.62
N ILE A 100 1.97 14.99 7.20
CA ILE A 100 1.41 14.64 5.89
C ILE A 100 -0.01 15.20 5.73
N LYS A 101 -0.87 15.03 6.74
CA LYS A 101 -2.24 15.56 6.70
C LYS A 101 -2.27 17.08 6.74
N ALA A 102 -1.38 17.73 7.50
CA ALA A 102 -1.24 19.18 7.51
C ALA A 102 -0.78 19.73 6.15
N ALA A 103 0.07 18.99 5.41
CA ALA A 103 0.44 19.32 4.05
C ALA A 103 -0.64 19.02 3.00
N GLY A 104 -1.83 18.56 3.41
CA GLY A 104 -2.95 18.24 2.51
C GLY A 104 -2.77 16.96 1.69
N MET A 105 -1.75 16.15 1.97
CA MET A 105 -1.43 14.93 1.23
C MET A 105 -2.24 13.72 1.72
N LYS A 106 -2.36 12.72 0.85
CA LYS A 106 -2.90 11.40 1.16
C LYS A 106 -1.85 10.51 1.81
N PHE A 107 -2.32 9.53 2.61
CA PHE A 107 -1.44 8.69 3.41
C PHE A 107 -1.72 7.20 3.22
N LEU A 108 -0.68 6.45 2.84
CA LEU A 108 -0.62 4.99 2.80
C LEU A 108 0.21 4.49 4.00
N LEU A 109 -0.43 3.75 4.92
CA LEU A 109 0.24 3.09 6.03
C LEU A 109 0.60 1.65 5.65
N ASP A 110 1.88 1.32 5.73
CA ASP A 110 2.42 0.01 5.41
C ASP A 110 2.78 -0.77 6.69
N PHE A 111 1.99 -1.78 7.03
CA PHE A 111 2.26 -2.69 8.12
C PHE A 111 3.27 -3.77 7.71
N HIS A 112 4.48 -3.72 8.24
CA HIS A 112 5.45 -4.81 8.05
C HIS A 112 5.15 -6.05 8.91
N TYR A 113 4.39 -5.90 10.02
CA TYR A 113 4.13 -6.96 11.00
C TYR A 113 5.41 -7.65 11.47
N SER A 114 6.47 -6.88 11.62
CA SER A 114 7.81 -7.30 12.05
C SER A 114 8.44 -6.18 12.88
N ASP A 115 9.48 -6.49 13.63
CA ASP A 115 10.30 -5.49 14.35
C ASP A 115 11.34 -4.84 13.43
N THR A 116 11.51 -5.39 12.23
CA THR A 116 12.48 -4.94 11.23
C THR A 116 11.94 -5.16 9.82
N TRP A 117 12.78 -4.98 8.81
CA TRP A 117 12.46 -5.18 7.42
C TRP A 117 11.80 -6.53 7.14
N ALA A 118 10.67 -6.49 6.45
CA ALA A 118 9.99 -7.64 5.86
C ALA A 118 10.08 -7.54 4.33
N ASP A 119 10.55 -8.60 3.69
CA ASP A 119 10.68 -8.73 2.24
C ASP A 119 10.53 -10.19 1.82
N PRO A 120 10.57 -10.58 0.52
CA PRO A 120 10.38 -11.96 0.10
C PRO A 120 11.39 -12.95 0.69
N GLY A 121 12.57 -12.50 1.11
CA GLY A 121 13.61 -13.32 1.72
C GLY A 121 13.51 -13.44 3.24
N LYS A 122 12.75 -12.56 3.90
CA LYS A 122 12.61 -12.53 5.36
C LYS A 122 11.32 -11.87 5.80
N GLN A 123 10.59 -12.57 6.65
CA GLN A 123 9.30 -12.14 7.21
C GLN A 123 9.28 -12.51 8.69
N PHE A 124 10.21 -11.92 9.45
CA PHE A 124 10.40 -12.30 10.86
C PHE A 124 9.18 -11.93 11.70
N THR A 125 8.72 -12.88 12.50
CA THR A 125 7.73 -12.63 13.53
C THR A 125 8.30 -11.64 14.55
N PRO A 126 7.54 -10.62 14.98
CA PRO A 126 7.96 -9.75 16.08
C PRO A 126 8.35 -10.56 17.32
N SER A 127 9.41 -10.14 18.02
CA SER A 127 9.94 -10.86 19.19
C SER A 127 8.87 -11.10 20.26
N SER A 128 8.00 -10.14 20.47
CA SER A 128 6.89 -10.25 21.42
C SER A 128 5.76 -11.21 20.99
N TRP A 129 5.79 -11.72 19.74
CA TRP A 129 4.77 -12.63 19.18
C TRP A 129 5.29 -14.04 18.91
N GLU A 130 6.57 -14.33 19.12
CA GLU A 130 7.22 -15.60 18.76
C GLU A 130 6.52 -16.86 19.37
N SER A 131 5.91 -16.71 20.55
CA SER A 131 5.17 -17.80 21.20
C SER A 131 3.77 -18.03 20.61
N LEU A 132 3.24 -17.08 19.82
CA LEU A 132 1.87 -17.13 19.30
C LEU A 132 1.81 -18.01 18.04
N LYS A 133 0.75 -18.85 17.96
CA LYS A 133 0.50 -19.73 16.81
C LYS A 133 -0.98 -19.82 16.51
N GLY A 134 -1.33 -20.16 15.27
CA GLY A 134 -2.71 -20.38 14.83
C GLY A 134 -3.62 -19.23 15.23
N LYS A 135 -4.75 -19.56 15.87
CA LYS A 135 -5.77 -18.58 16.27
C LYS A 135 -5.23 -17.45 17.16
N ALA A 136 -4.28 -17.72 18.04
CA ALA A 136 -3.70 -16.68 18.91
C ALA A 136 -2.89 -15.65 18.09
N LEU A 137 -2.16 -16.08 17.06
CA LEU A 137 -1.46 -15.19 16.15
C LEU A 137 -2.45 -14.40 15.28
N GLU A 138 -3.50 -15.04 14.76
CA GLU A 138 -4.57 -14.39 14.01
C GLU A 138 -5.24 -13.27 14.82
N ASP A 139 -5.57 -13.54 16.10
CA ASP A 139 -6.17 -12.55 16.99
C ASP A 139 -5.18 -11.43 17.34
N LYS A 140 -3.88 -11.73 17.45
CA LYS A 140 -2.85 -10.72 17.65
C LYS A 140 -2.74 -9.77 16.44
N ILE A 141 -2.75 -10.28 15.21
CA ILE A 141 -2.79 -9.47 13.98
C ILE A 141 -4.01 -8.54 13.98
N TYR A 142 -5.20 -9.09 14.28
CA TYR A 142 -6.41 -8.28 14.35
C TYR A 142 -6.30 -7.16 15.38
N ASN A 143 -5.94 -7.50 16.61
CA ASN A 143 -5.89 -6.55 17.72
C ASN A 143 -4.84 -5.47 17.48
N TYR A 144 -3.62 -5.83 17.07
CA TYR A 144 -2.55 -4.88 16.76
C TYR A 144 -2.96 -3.91 15.64
N THR A 145 -3.47 -4.43 14.52
CA THR A 145 -3.94 -3.60 13.40
C THR A 145 -5.03 -2.63 13.85
N LYS A 146 -6.00 -3.13 14.63
CA LYS A 146 -7.09 -2.31 15.16
C LYS A 146 -6.59 -1.24 16.13
N GLU A 147 -5.73 -1.58 17.08
CA GLU A 147 -5.16 -0.66 18.07
C GLU A 147 -4.40 0.49 17.38
N VAL A 148 -3.54 0.16 16.42
CA VAL A 148 -2.81 1.15 15.61
C VAL A 148 -3.80 2.09 14.92
N LEU A 149 -4.76 1.55 14.17
CA LEU A 149 -5.69 2.37 13.40
C LEU A 149 -6.64 3.20 14.27
N VAL A 150 -7.05 2.70 15.43
CA VAL A 150 -7.81 3.48 16.42
C VAL A 150 -6.98 4.65 16.93
N ARG A 151 -5.67 4.45 17.16
CA ARG A 151 -4.76 5.52 17.58
C ARG A 151 -4.66 6.61 16.50
N PHE A 152 -4.47 6.24 15.23
CA PHE A 152 -4.47 7.20 14.11
C PHE A 152 -5.80 7.96 13.99
N LYS A 153 -6.93 7.24 14.14
CA LYS A 153 -8.27 7.84 14.10
C LYS A 153 -8.50 8.84 15.24
N LYS A 154 -8.06 8.50 16.45
CA LYS A 154 -8.17 9.37 17.63
C LYS A 154 -7.41 10.68 17.45
N GLU A 155 -6.27 10.64 16.78
CA GLU A 155 -5.45 11.81 16.48
C GLU A 155 -5.92 12.58 15.21
N GLY A 156 -7.01 12.15 14.56
CA GLY A 156 -7.57 12.80 13.38
C GLY A 156 -6.77 12.60 12.08
N VAL A 157 -5.84 11.65 12.05
CA VAL A 157 -4.93 11.41 10.92
C VAL A 157 -5.03 9.99 10.36
N SER A 158 -6.25 9.46 10.26
CA SER A 158 -6.50 8.14 9.67
C SER A 158 -5.86 8.00 8.29
N PRO A 159 -5.22 6.83 8.00
CA PRO A 159 -4.71 6.55 6.67
C PRO A 159 -5.85 6.47 5.65
N ASP A 160 -5.59 6.95 4.43
CA ASP A 160 -6.50 6.80 3.29
C ASP A 160 -6.43 5.38 2.71
N MET A 161 -5.25 4.75 2.82
CA MET A 161 -4.97 3.39 2.38
C MET A 161 -4.11 2.67 3.42
N VAL A 162 -4.31 1.37 3.57
CA VAL A 162 -3.53 0.50 4.46
C VAL A 162 -3.02 -0.69 3.66
N GLN A 163 -1.72 -0.92 3.72
CA GLN A 163 -1.06 -2.11 3.20
C GLN A 163 -0.96 -3.14 4.32
N ILE A 164 -1.59 -4.31 4.14
CA ILE A 164 -1.64 -5.38 5.15
C ILE A 164 -0.53 -6.41 4.93
N GLY A 165 0.68 -6.02 5.25
CA GLY A 165 1.92 -6.78 5.03
C GLY A 165 2.73 -6.24 3.85
N ASN A 166 4.06 -6.35 3.93
CA ASN A 166 4.99 -5.90 2.91
C ASN A 166 5.59 -7.08 2.14
N GLU A 167 5.46 -7.08 0.80
CA GLU A 167 6.04 -8.08 -0.11
C GLU A 167 5.76 -9.53 0.32
N ILE A 168 4.51 -9.86 0.54
CA ILE A 168 4.05 -11.08 1.20
C ILE A 168 3.87 -12.29 0.28
N ASN A 169 4.40 -12.28 -0.93
CA ASN A 169 4.32 -13.42 -1.85
C ASN A 169 4.90 -14.73 -1.27
N HIS A 170 5.83 -14.64 -0.32
CA HIS A 170 6.32 -15.80 0.45
C HIS A 170 5.75 -15.87 1.88
N GLY A 171 4.71 -15.05 2.17
CA GLY A 171 4.02 -15.03 3.47
C GLY A 171 4.42 -13.86 4.35
N MET A 172 3.99 -13.88 5.62
CA MET A 172 4.32 -12.91 6.65
C MET A 172 4.42 -13.59 8.03
N VAL A 173 5.07 -12.96 8.99
CA VAL A 173 5.26 -13.47 10.37
C VAL A 173 5.65 -14.96 10.42
N TRP A 174 6.78 -15.29 9.78
CA TRP A 174 7.24 -16.67 9.69
C TRP A 174 7.60 -17.27 11.06
N PRO A 175 7.32 -18.58 11.30
CA PRO A 175 6.75 -19.54 10.35
C PRO A 175 5.22 -19.53 10.25
N GLY A 176 4.52 -18.76 11.07
CA GLY A 176 3.07 -18.83 11.23
C GLY A 176 2.26 -18.54 9.96
N GLY A 177 2.68 -17.59 9.17
CA GLY A 177 2.06 -17.22 7.89
C GLY A 177 2.98 -17.44 6.69
N LYS A 178 3.99 -18.32 6.79
CA LYS A 178 4.82 -18.70 5.65
C LYS A 178 3.97 -19.39 4.58
N THR A 179 4.21 -19.05 3.31
CA THR A 179 3.47 -19.64 2.21
C THR A 179 3.70 -21.16 2.11
N ASP A 180 2.61 -21.87 1.90
CA ASP A 180 2.55 -23.27 1.52
C ASP A 180 1.72 -23.42 0.24
N SER A 181 1.48 -24.64 -0.21
CA SER A 181 0.67 -24.87 -1.42
C SER A 181 -0.77 -24.38 -1.33
N THR A 182 -1.30 -24.18 -0.11
CA THR A 182 -2.70 -23.81 0.15
C THR A 182 -2.90 -22.34 0.43
N LEU A 183 -1.89 -21.65 0.95
CA LEU A 183 -1.90 -20.29 1.53
C LEU A 183 -2.97 -20.08 2.62
N VAL A 184 -3.53 -21.14 3.21
CA VAL A 184 -4.58 -21.00 4.23
C VAL A 184 -4.09 -20.26 5.47
N PRO A 185 -2.92 -20.57 6.07
CA PRO A 185 -2.42 -19.84 7.24
C PRO A 185 -2.23 -18.34 6.96
N LEU A 186 -1.59 -18.00 5.84
CA LEU A 186 -1.42 -16.61 5.40
C LEU A 186 -2.77 -15.91 5.20
N SER A 187 -3.68 -16.57 4.49
CA SER A 187 -5.01 -16.01 4.19
C SER A 187 -5.81 -15.72 5.46
N ASN A 188 -5.67 -16.54 6.50
CA ASN A 188 -6.28 -16.28 7.80
C ASN A 188 -5.75 -14.98 8.42
N LEU A 189 -4.44 -14.79 8.43
CA LEU A 189 -3.80 -13.57 8.93
C LEU A 189 -4.26 -12.34 8.15
N LEU A 190 -4.29 -12.42 6.79
CA LEU A 190 -4.74 -11.32 5.93
C LEU A 190 -6.23 -10.99 6.15
N ARG A 191 -7.10 -11.99 6.31
CA ARG A 191 -8.51 -11.75 6.66
C ARG A 191 -8.63 -11.01 7.97
N ARG A 192 -7.90 -11.44 9.00
CA ARG A 192 -7.91 -10.78 10.32
C ARG A 192 -7.41 -9.34 10.26
N ALA A 193 -6.32 -9.08 9.50
CA ALA A 193 -5.85 -7.71 9.26
C ALA A 193 -6.92 -6.87 8.55
N GLY A 194 -7.48 -7.37 7.46
CA GLY A 194 -8.54 -6.69 6.70
C GLY A 194 -9.81 -6.42 7.52
N GLU A 195 -10.25 -7.38 8.34
CA GLU A 195 -11.38 -7.21 9.27
C GLU A 195 -11.12 -6.08 10.28
N ALA A 196 -9.89 -5.98 10.81
CA ALA A 196 -9.50 -4.90 11.72
C ALA A 196 -9.56 -3.53 11.04
N VAL A 197 -9.07 -3.41 9.80
CA VAL A 197 -9.16 -2.16 9.01
C VAL A 197 -10.63 -1.75 8.84
N ARG A 198 -11.48 -2.67 8.39
CA ARG A 198 -12.91 -2.40 8.17
C ARG A 198 -13.66 -2.04 9.45
N ALA A 199 -13.30 -2.65 10.58
CA ALA A 199 -13.91 -2.36 11.88
C ALA A 199 -13.63 -0.94 12.37
N VAL A 200 -12.47 -0.36 12.01
CA VAL A 200 -12.10 1.01 12.41
C VAL A 200 -12.62 2.06 11.43
N ASN A 201 -12.45 1.80 10.14
CA ASN A 201 -12.93 2.68 9.08
C ASN A 201 -13.23 1.89 7.79
N PRO A 202 -14.51 1.65 7.47
CA PRO A 202 -14.89 0.89 6.28
C PRO A 202 -14.52 1.58 4.95
N LYS A 203 -14.17 2.88 4.97
CA LYS A 203 -13.78 3.65 3.77
C LYS A 203 -12.28 3.59 3.46
N THR A 204 -11.45 3.15 4.41
CA THR A 204 -10.00 3.00 4.18
C THR A 204 -9.75 1.91 3.15
N GLN A 205 -8.97 2.20 2.11
CA GLN A 205 -8.62 1.21 1.08
C GLN A 205 -7.63 0.19 1.65
N ILE A 206 -7.83 -1.08 1.34
CA ILE A 206 -6.93 -2.17 1.75
C ILE A 206 -6.12 -2.62 0.55
N MET A 207 -4.79 -2.57 0.67
CA MET A 207 -3.84 -3.07 -0.31
C MET A 207 -3.22 -4.38 0.15
N VAL A 208 -3.13 -5.35 -0.75
CA VAL A 208 -2.23 -6.52 -0.65
C VAL A 208 -1.02 -6.23 -1.52
N HIS A 209 0.19 -6.36 -0.97
CA HIS A 209 1.44 -6.03 -1.63
C HIS A 209 2.30 -7.27 -1.84
N ILE A 210 2.66 -7.54 -3.09
CA ILE A 210 3.56 -8.63 -3.51
C ILE A 210 4.70 -8.08 -4.36
N ALA A 211 5.84 -8.78 -4.33
CA ALA A 211 7.04 -8.40 -5.08
C ALA A 211 7.17 -9.30 -6.33
N CYS A 212 6.29 -9.09 -7.29
CA CYS A 212 6.16 -9.93 -8.49
C CYS A 212 5.92 -9.11 -9.76
N GLY A 213 6.35 -7.85 -9.82
CA GLY A 213 5.94 -6.87 -10.83
C GLY A 213 5.90 -7.34 -12.28
N GLY A 214 6.88 -8.14 -12.74
CA GLY A 214 6.88 -8.77 -14.06
C GLY A 214 6.68 -10.28 -14.04
N GLN A 215 6.39 -10.88 -12.88
CA GLN A 215 6.27 -12.33 -12.67
C GLN A 215 4.81 -12.77 -12.64
N ASN A 216 4.12 -12.69 -13.78
CA ASN A 216 2.68 -12.93 -13.89
C ASN A 216 2.21 -14.27 -13.31
N LYS A 217 2.93 -15.35 -13.57
CA LYS A 217 2.56 -16.69 -13.07
C LYS A 217 2.53 -16.74 -11.53
N GLU A 218 3.47 -16.08 -10.88
CA GLU A 218 3.56 -16.01 -9.42
C GLU A 218 2.46 -15.08 -8.85
N SER A 219 2.27 -13.91 -9.45
CA SER A 219 1.19 -12.98 -9.10
C SER A 219 -0.17 -13.67 -9.16
N VAL A 220 -0.47 -14.35 -10.26
CA VAL A 220 -1.74 -15.08 -10.45
C VAL A 220 -1.87 -16.22 -9.46
N TRP A 221 -0.80 -17.04 -9.28
CA TRP A 221 -0.80 -18.14 -8.32
C TRP A 221 -1.12 -17.68 -6.90
N PHE A 222 -0.53 -16.57 -6.48
CA PHE A 222 -0.76 -15.99 -5.16
C PHE A 222 -2.17 -15.41 -5.01
N LEU A 223 -2.58 -14.54 -5.93
CA LEU A 223 -3.86 -13.83 -5.86
C LEU A 223 -5.06 -14.78 -5.97
N ASP A 224 -5.01 -15.78 -6.86
CA ASP A 224 -6.08 -16.79 -6.98
C ASP A 224 -6.32 -17.50 -5.65
N ARG A 225 -5.24 -17.87 -4.94
CA ARG A 225 -5.35 -18.63 -3.69
C ARG A 225 -5.88 -17.79 -2.54
N ILE A 226 -5.36 -16.58 -2.35
CA ILE A 226 -5.85 -15.73 -1.26
C ILE A 226 -7.31 -15.32 -1.48
N LEU A 227 -7.72 -15.06 -2.73
CA LEU A 227 -9.10 -14.76 -3.08
C LEU A 227 -10.01 -15.98 -2.87
N LYS A 228 -9.60 -17.17 -3.31
CA LYS A 228 -10.29 -18.44 -3.03
C LYS A 228 -10.45 -18.68 -1.53
N ASN A 229 -9.47 -18.32 -0.73
CA ASN A 229 -9.49 -18.43 0.73
C ASN A 229 -10.27 -17.29 1.41
N GLY A 230 -10.96 -16.43 0.65
CA GLY A 230 -11.87 -15.40 1.17
C GLY A 230 -11.19 -14.13 1.68
N VAL A 231 -9.95 -13.85 1.30
CA VAL A 231 -9.30 -12.56 1.61
C VAL A 231 -9.97 -11.44 0.82
N LYS A 232 -10.39 -10.39 1.52
CA LYS A 232 -11.04 -9.22 0.94
C LYS A 232 -10.09 -8.03 0.99
N PHE A 233 -9.76 -7.47 -0.17
CA PHE A 233 -8.93 -6.30 -0.34
C PHE A 233 -9.39 -5.49 -1.56
N ASP A 234 -8.94 -4.25 -1.66
CA ASP A 234 -9.42 -3.32 -2.69
C ASP A 234 -8.39 -3.12 -3.81
N ILE A 235 -7.09 -3.14 -3.51
CA ILE A 235 -6.00 -2.73 -4.39
C ILE A 235 -4.92 -3.80 -4.41
N ILE A 236 -4.40 -4.10 -5.59
CA ILE A 236 -3.19 -4.90 -5.77
C ILE A 236 -1.99 -3.94 -5.76
N GLY A 237 -1.04 -4.18 -4.86
CA GLY A 237 0.26 -3.51 -4.83
C GLY A 237 1.35 -4.43 -5.38
N GLU A 238 2.19 -3.90 -6.27
CA GLU A 238 3.32 -4.61 -6.85
C GLU A 238 4.63 -3.83 -6.63
N SER A 239 5.70 -4.54 -6.26
CA SER A 239 7.06 -4.01 -6.39
C SER A 239 7.60 -4.27 -7.78
N TYR A 240 8.34 -3.32 -8.34
CA TYR A 240 9.05 -3.51 -9.61
C TYR A 240 10.52 -3.10 -9.49
N TYR A 241 11.38 -4.09 -9.50
CA TYR A 241 12.83 -3.98 -9.57
C TYR A 241 13.32 -4.86 -10.70
N PRO A 242 13.88 -4.31 -11.80
CA PRO A 242 14.20 -5.08 -13.02
C PRO A 242 15.11 -6.29 -12.78
N GLU A 243 16.02 -6.19 -11.81
CA GLU A 243 16.94 -7.27 -11.46
C GLU A 243 16.23 -8.54 -10.99
N TYR A 244 15.01 -8.40 -10.44
CA TYR A 244 14.23 -9.50 -9.89
C TYR A 244 12.97 -9.78 -10.69
N HIS A 245 12.38 -8.77 -11.33
CA HIS A 245 11.03 -8.83 -11.86
C HIS A 245 10.95 -8.74 -13.39
N GLY A 246 12.11 -8.77 -14.08
CA GLY A 246 12.17 -8.76 -15.55
C GLY A 246 12.02 -7.38 -16.19
N THR A 247 11.59 -7.36 -17.44
CA THR A 247 11.56 -6.16 -18.27
C THR A 247 10.33 -5.28 -18.01
N LEU A 248 10.34 -4.05 -18.55
CA LEU A 248 9.16 -3.17 -18.55
C LEU A 248 7.96 -3.77 -19.30
N GLU A 249 8.22 -4.57 -20.35
CA GLU A 249 7.15 -5.28 -21.07
C GLU A 249 6.55 -6.39 -20.20
N ASP A 250 7.38 -7.12 -19.42
CA ASP A 250 6.87 -8.10 -18.45
C ASP A 250 6.01 -7.41 -17.39
N LEU A 251 6.43 -6.26 -16.87
CA LEU A 251 5.63 -5.46 -15.95
C LEU A 251 4.27 -5.10 -16.56
N LYS A 252 4.27 -4.50 -17.76
CA LYS A 252 3.05 -4.10 -18.44
C LYS A 252 2.10 -5.28 -18.68
N ASN A 253 2.63 -6.41 -19.14
CA ASN A 253 1.85 -7.61 -19.40
C ASN A 253 1.24 -8.17 -18.12
N ASN A 254 2.03 -8.26 -17.04
CA ASN A 254 1.55 -8.69 -15.74
C ASN A 254 0.39 -7.80 -15.25
N LEU A 255 0.62 -6.49 -15.15
CA LEU A 255 -0.40 -5.57 -14.63
C LEU A 255 -1.67 -5.57 -15.48
N THR A 256 -1.56 -5.69 -16.80
CA THR A 256 -2.70 -5.77 -17.72
C THR A 256 -3.52 -7.04 -17.49
N ASP A 257 -2.87 -8.19 -17.36
CA ASP A 257 -3.53 -9.48 -17.10
C ASP A 257 -4.20 -9.49 -15.71
N LEU A 258 -3.53 -8.96 -14.68
CA LEU A 258 -4.12 -8.87 -13.34
C LEU A 258 -5.39 -8.02 -13.30
N ILE A 259 -5.44 -6.91 -14.06
CA ILE A 259 -6.65 -6.09 -14.19
C ILE A 259 -7.76 -6.88 -14.88
N ALA A 260 -7.45 -7.56 -15.97
CA ALA A 260 -8.43 -8.36 -16.72
C ALA A 260 -9.04 -9.50 -15.86
N ARG A 261 -8.22 -10.14 -15.01
CA ARG A 261 -8.65 -11.25 -14.15
C ARG A 261 -9.43 -10.80 -12.92
N TYR A 262 -8.91 -9.82 -12.21
CA TYR A 262 -9.40 -9.49 -10.87
C TYR A 262 -10.26 -8.23 -10.81
N HIS A 263 -10.29 -7.47 -11.88
CA HIS A 263 -11.03 -6.19 -11.98
C HIS A 263 -10.73 -5.22 -10.83
N LYS A 264 -9.51 -5.28 -10.27
CA LYS A 264 -9.05 -4.42 -9.17
C LYS A 264 -8.10 -3.32 -9.66
N PRO A 265 -8.10 -2.15 -9.00
CA PRO A 265 -7.05 -1.17 -9.20
C PRO A 265 -5.67 -1.74 -8.83
N ILE A 266 -4.63 -1.26 -9.53
CA ILE A 266 -3.24 -1.63 -9.29
C ILE A 266 -2.40 -0.39 -8.98
N VAL A 267 -1.48 -0.55 -8.04
CA VAL A 267 -0.44 0.41 -7.69
C VAL A 267 0.92 -0.27 -7.81
N VAL A 268 1.87 0.34 -8.51
CA VAL A 268 3.28 -0.02 -8.36
C VAL A 268 3.79 0.70 -7.12
N VAL A 269 3.73 0.00 -5.97
CA VAL A 269 3.92 0.59 -4.64
C VAL A 269 5.38 0.70 -4.23
N GLU A 270 6.27 0.05 -4.99
CA GLU A 270 7.72 0.20 -4.89
C GLU A 270 8.38 0.12 -6.26
N TYR A 271 9.20 1.10 -6.58
CA TYR A 271 10.11 1.12 -7.74
C TYR A 271 11.19 2.20 -7.53
N GLN A 272 12.31 2.11 -8.24
CA GLN A 272 13.39 3.12 -8.17
C GLN A 272 13.86 3.61 -9.54
N VAL A 273 14.01 2.72 -10.50
CA VAL A 273 14.50 3.01 -11.85
C VAL A 273 13.38 3.06 -12.89
N PHE A 274 13.66 3.49 -14.10
CA PHE A 274 12.66 3.60 -15.18
C PHE A 274 11.43 4.43 -14.78
N ARG A 275 11.67 5.53 -14.05
CA ARG A 275 10.59 6.31 -13.42
C ARG A 275 9.53 6.78 -14.38
N LYS A 276 9.95 7.28 -15.55
CA LYS A 276 9.04 7.73 -16.58
C LYS A 276 8.22 6.57 -17.13
N GLU A 277 8.90 5.51 -17.52
CA GLU A 277 8.31 4.32 -18.15
C GLU A 277 7.33 3.61 -17.23
N VAL A 278 7.71 3.39 -15.97
CA VAL A 278 6.83 2.75 -14.96
C VAL A 278 5.57 3.59 -14.76
N ASN A 279 5.71 4.90 -14.61
CA ASN A 279 4.54 5.79 -14.47
C ASN A 279 3.67 5.80 -15.73
N GLU A 280 4.27 5.82 -16.92
CA GLU A 280 3.52 5.77 -18.19
C GLU A 280 2.81 4.44 -18.39
N ILE A 281 3.43 3.31 -18.02
CA ILE A 281 2.76 2.00 -18.02
C ILE A 281 1.54 2.04 -17.11
N VAL A 282 1.70 2.41 -15.85
CA VAL A 282 0.60 2.43 -14.88
C VAL A 282 -0.50 3.41 -15.29
N LEU A 283 -0.13 4.59 -15.78
CA LEU A 283 -1.09 5.60 -16.24
C LEU A 283 -1.97 5.09 -17.40
N ASN A 284 -1.41 4.25 -18.29
CA ASN A 284 -2.07 3.76 -19.49
C ASN A 284 -2.70 2.36 -19.33
N LEU A 285 -2.76 1.81 -18.12
CA LEU A 285 -3.42 0.53 -17.87
C LEU A 285 -4.92 0.57 -18.22
N PRO A 286 -5.51 -0.57 -18.62
CA PRO A 286 -6.92 -0.67 -19.03
C PRO A 286 -7.88 -0.15 -17.95
N ASP A 287 -9.08 0.25 -18.38
CA ASP A 287 -10.21 0.64 -17.52
C ASP A 287 -9.89 1.75 -16.50
N LYS A 288 -8.83 2.53 -16.72
CA LYS A 288 -8.31 3.51 -15.76
C LYS A 288 -7.95 2.88 -14.41
N LYS A 289 -7.63 1.58 -14.37
CA LYS A 289 -7.32 0.84 -13.13
C LYS A 289 -5.87 0.94 -12.69
N GLY A 290 -4.98 1.53 -13.47
CA GLY A 290 -3.69 2.01 -12.97
C GLY A 290 -3.93 3.14 -11.98
N PHE A 291 -3.72 2.87 -10.68
CA PHE A 291 -4.09 3.81 -9.62
C PHE A 291 -2.92 4.69 -9.19
N GLY A 292 -1.70 4.36 -9.57
CA GLY A 292 -0.52 5.18 -9.35
C GLY A 292 0.72 4.41 -8.96
N THR A 293 1.70 5.16 -8.49
CA THR A 293 3.02 4.64 -8.13
C THR A 293 3.54 5.28 -6.85
N PHE A 294 4.44 4.57 -6.15
CA PHE A 294 5.21 5.13 -5.03
C PHE A 294 6.69 4.87 -5.27
N ILE A 295 7.49 5.94 -5.38
CA ILE A 295 8.94 5.80 -5.48
C ILE A 295 9.51 5.39 -4.13
N TRP A 296 10.32 4.32 -4.15
CA TRP A 296 10.96 3.77 -2.96
C TRP A 296 12.17 4.59 -2.55
N GLU A 297 12.38 4.75 -1.24
CA GLU A 297 13.51 5.46 -0.64
C GLU A 297 13.80 6.83 -1.28
N SER A 298 12.77 7.60 -1.53
CA SER A 298 12.85 8.87 -2.25
C SER A 298 13.81 9.89 -1.64
N THR A 299 14.09 9.78 -0.34
CA THR A 299 15.01 10.65 0.41
C THR A 299 16.37 9.99 0.71
N SER A 300 16.57 8.73 0.31
CA SER A 300 17.87 8.06 0.47
C SER A 300 18.86 8.55 -0.59
N PRO A 301 20.11 8.85 -0.26
CA PRO A 301 21.13 9.31 -1.22
C PRO A 301 21.63 8.19 -2.14
N ARG A 302 20.93 7.06 -2.19
CA ARG A 302 21.27 5.92 -3.04
C ARG A 302 20.65 6.07 -4.43
N TRP A 303 21.37 5.67 -5.46
CA TRP A 303 20.91 5.25 -6.79
C TRP A 303 19.75 6.06 -7.39
N GLY A 304 20.00 7.35 -7.69
CA GLY A 304 19.00 8.18 -8.36
C GLY A 304 17.83 8.57 -7.47
N SER A 305 18.07 8.78 -6.20
CA SER A 305 17.12 9.36 -5.25
C SER A 305 16.65 10.75 -5.70
N LEU A 306 15.50 11.17 -5.20
CA LEU A 306 14.97 12.52 -5.44
C LEU A 306 15.79 13.61 -4.74
N PHE A 307 16.55 13.21 -3.72
CA PHE A 307 17.46 14.09 -2.97
C PHE A 307 18.85 13.46 -2.94
N ASP A 308 19.87 14.27 -2.98
CA ASP A 308 21.26 13.84 -2.81
C ASP A 308 21.61 13.66 -1.31
N LYS A 309 22.88 13.35 -1.04
CA LYS A 309 23.37 13.14 0.33
C LYS A 309 23.29 14.37 1.24
N ASP A 310 23.21 15.55 0.66
CA ASP A 310 23.14 16.85 1.34
C ASP A 310 21.69 17.38 1.43
N GLY A 311 20.71 16.57 0.99
CA GLY A 311 19.28 16.91 1.02
C GLY A 311 18.82 17.83 -0.10
N VAL A 312 19.64 18.01 -1.14
CA VAL A 312 19.30 18.86 -2.30
C VAL A 312 18.55 18.04 -3.34
N THR A 313 17.48 18.60 -3.91
CA THR A 313 16.73 17.94 -4.99
C THR A 313 17.62 17.66 -6.19
N THR A 314 17.50 16.44 -6.73
CA THR A 314 18.24 16.00 -7.92
C THR A 314 17.46 16.28 -9.21
N GLU A 315 18.08 16.05 -10.36
CA GLU A 315 17.42 16.14 -11.65
C GLU A 315 16.20 15.21 -11.81
N TYR A 316 16.18 14.10 -11.08
CA TYR A 316 15.07 13.15 -11.10
C TYR A 316 13.76 13.72 -10.57
N MET A 317 13.81 14.79 -9.75
CA MET A 317 12.63 15.49 -9.27
C MET A 317 11.83 16.14 -10.42
N LYS A 318 12.52 16.59 -11.49
CA LYS A 318 11.92 17.34 -12.62
C LYS A 318 10.84 16.54 -13.39
N LEU A 319 10.87 15.20 -13.31
CA LEU A 319 9.89 14.35 -13.98
C LEU A 319 8.49 14.50 -13.37
N TYR A 320 8.38 14.69 -12.07
CA TYR A 320 7.11 14.55 -11.36
C TYR A 320 6.10 15.68 -11.62
N PRO A 321 6.49 16.96 -11.78
CA PRO A 321 5.57 17.99 -12.23
C PRO A 321 4.93 17.68 -13.58
N GLU A 322 5.70 17.10 -14.52
CA GLU A 322 5.19 16.71 -15.84
C GLU A 322 4.18 15.55 -15.73
N LEU A 323 4.47 14.56 -14.88
CA LEU A 323 3.56 13.46 -14.61
C LEU A 323 2.27 13.95 -13.97
N ALA A 324 2.36 14.87 -13.01
CA ALA A 324 1.20 15.46 -12.37
C ALA A 324 0.28 16.18 -13.34
N GLU A 325 0.85 16.90 -14.33
CA GLU A 325 0.07 17.59 -15.37
C GLU A 325 -0.59 16.59 -16.34
N LYS A 326 0.14 15.58 -16.82
CA LYS A 326 -0.42 14.49 -17.65
C LYS A 326 -1.60 13.82 -16.95
N PHE A 327 -1.49 13.63 -15.62
CA PHE A 327 -2.54 13.02 -14.84
C PHE A 327 -3.79 13.89 -14.72
N LYS A 328 -3.64 15.21 -14.50
CA LYS A 328 -4.78 16.14 -14.47
C LYS A 328 -5.59 16.11 -15.79
N GLN A 329 -4.91 15.94 -16.93
CA GLN A 329 -5.55 15.80 -18.23
C GLN A 329 -6.36 14.51 -18.36
N ARG A 330 -5.96 13.41 -17.71
CA ARG A 330 -6.69 12.12 -17.71
C ARG A 330 -8.01 12.18 -16.90
N LEU A 331 -8.11 13.07 -15.94
CA LEU A 331 -9.33 13.25 -15.14
C LEU A 331 -10.43 14.04 -15.85
N LYS A 332 -10.06 14.80 -16.87
CA LYS A 332 -11.00 15.51 -17.75
C LYS A 332 -11.52 14.58 -18.83
#